data_717db75907ccde3188b7222f2f52c4f1
#
_entry.id   717db75907ccde3188b7222f2f52c4f1
#
_cell.length_a   1.000
_cell.length_b   1.000
_cell.length_c   1.000
_cell.angle_alpha   90.00
_cell.angle_beta   90.00
_cell.angle_gamma   90.00
#
_symmetry.space_group_name_H-M   'P 1'
#
loop_
_entity.id
_entity.type
_entity.pdbx_description
1 polymer ?
#
loop_
_entity_poly.entity_id
_entity_poly.type
_entity_poly.pdbx_seq_one_letter_code
_entity_poly.pdbx_strand_id
1 'polypeptide(L)'
;VVQEAVWDALANKIGGEALAKDPKFATIGERRKHQGKMWALIEKFASNYTKREFMAILNELDVPCGPIMSTEDLANDEHVKLRNMYVELDHPQRGTWYNIGMPIKLSDSLADIKRSPLLGEHTEEILKEVLGYDDAKIAGLKSSGAFTAPPKKAS
;
A
#
# COMPACT_ATOMS: atom_id res chain seq x y z
N VAL A 1 3.19 -7.23 22.93
CA VAL A 1 2.71 -8.60 23.23
C VAL A 1 1.80 -8.52 24.45
N VAL A 2 0.51 -8.80 24.24
CA VAL A 2 -0.55 -8.56 25.23
C VAL A 2 -0.91 -9.86 25.96
N GLN A 3 -0.84 -11.00 25.30
CA GLN A 3 -1.17 -12.31 25.89
C GLN A 3 0.06 -12.94 26.53
N GLU A 4 -0.11 -13.56 27.70
CA GLU A 4 0.99 -14.17 28.45
C GLU A 4 1.63 -15.34 27.67
N ALA A 5 0.81 -16.24 27.11
CA ALA A 5 1.31 -17.39 26.35
C ALA A 5 2.14 -16.95 25.13
N VAL A 6 1.74 -15.87 24.44
CA VAL A 6 2.49 -15.31 23.30
C VAL A 6 3.82 -14.72 23.74
N TRP A 7 3.85 -14.07 24.93
CA TRP A 7 5.11 -13.60 25.49
C TRP A 7 6.03 -14.76 25.86
N ASP A 8 5.52 -15.78 26.52
CA ASP A 8 6.32 -16.94 26.96
C ASP A 8 6.96 -17.65 25.76
N ALA A 9 6.21 -17.87 24.69
CA ALA A 9 6.72 -18.46 23.45
C ALA A 9 7.84 -17.61 22.84
N LEU A 10 7.61 -16.29 22.73
CA LEU A 10 8.58 -15.36 22.15
C LEU A 10 9.84 -15.24 23.03
N ALA A 11 9.66 -15.08 24.33
CA ALA A 11 10.78 -14.94 25.28
C ALA A 11 11.67 -16.19 25.31
N ASN A 12 11.07 -17.38 25.29
CA ASN A 12 11.81 -18.63 25.18
C ASN A 12 12.62 -18.71 23.88
N LYS A 13 12.06 -18.25 22.75
CA LYS A 13 12.77 -18.25 21.47
C LYS A 13 13.95 -17.26 21.45
N ILE A 14 13.79 -16.10 22.07
CA ILE A 14 14.80 -15.02 22.07
C ILE A 14 15.92 -15.27 23.07
N GLY A 15 15.58 -15.65 24.31
CA GLY A 15 16.52 -15.72 25.41
C GLY A 15 16.35 -16.94 26.30
N GLY A 16 15.59 -17.93 25.89
CA GLY A 16 15.34 -19.15 26.63
C GLY A 16 14.53 -18.93 27.90
N GLU A 17 14.56 -19.96 28.76
CA GLU A 17 13.82 -19.98 30.01
C GLU A 17 14.20 -18.83 30.94
N ALA A 18 15.45 -18.38 30.91
CA ALA A 18 15.93 -17.27 31.73
C ALA A 18 15.21 -15.96 31.41
N LEU A 19 14.93 -15.68 30.13
CA LEU A 19 14.18 -14.50 29.72
C LEU A 19 12.67 -14.66 29.98
N ALA A 20 12.13 -15.84 29.74
CA ALA A 20 10.72 -16.12 29.96
C ALA A 20 10.33 -16.00 31.44
N LYS A 21 11.23 -16.36 32.35
CA LYS A 21 11.04 -16.27 33.82
C LYS A 21 11.58 -14.99 34.45
N ASP A 22 12.08 -14.01 33.66
CA ASP A 22 12.57 -12.73 34.21
C ASP A 22 11.40 -11.96 34.85
N PRO A 23 11.46 -11.64 36.17
CA PRO A 23 10.39 -10.87 36.83
C PRO A 23 10.05 -9.53 36.18
N LYS A 24 11.00 -8.93 35.47
CA LYS A 24 10.78 -7.66 34.74
C LYS A 24 9.80 -7.80 33.59
N PHE A 25 9.56 -9.01 33.12
CA PHE A 25 8.68 -9.28 31.98
C PHE A 25 7.54 -10.25 32.32
N ALA A 26 7.40 -10.65 33.56
CA ALA A 26 6.47 -11.69 34.02
C ALA A 26 4.99 -11.31 33.79
N THR A 27 4.64 -10.04 33.83
CA THR A 27 3.26 -9.57 33.59
C THR A 27 3.22 -8.46 32.56
N ILE A 28 2.05 -8.21 31.98
CA ILE A 28 1.83 -7.07 31.07
C ILE A 28 2.25 -5.75 31.73
N GLY A 29 1.93 -5.58 33.02
CA GLY A 29 2.30 -4.38 33.78
C GLY A 29 3.80 -4.17 33.86
N GLU A 30 4.54 -5.24 34.19
CA GLU A 30 6.00 -5.19 34.25
C GLU A 30 6.63 -5.02 32.89
N ARG A 31 6.12 -5.67 31.84
CA ARG A 31 6.58 -5.46 30.45
C ARG A 31 6.40 -4.01 29.99
N ARG A 32 5.32 -3.34 30.38
CA ARG A 32 5.11 -1.90 30.09
C ARG A 32 6.15 -1.02 30.78
N LYS A 33 6.46 -1.27 32.04
CA LYS A 33 7.49 -0.53 32.78
C LYS A 33 8.88 -0.71 32.16
N HIS A 34 9.16 -1.88 31.61
CA HIS A 34 10.44 -2.26 31.06
C HIS A 34 10.44 -2.33 29.52
N GLN A 35 9.50 -1.64 28.87
CA GLN A 35 9.24 -1.71 27.42
C GLN A 35 10.51 -1.49 26.57
N GLY A 36 11.33 -0.48 26.91
CA GLY A 36 12.56 -0.21 26.16
C GLY A 36 13.56 -1.37 26.18
N LYS A 37 13.69 -2.06 27.33
CA LYS A 37 14.55 -3.24 27.43
C LYS A 37 13.99 -4.41 26.63
N MET A 38 12.69 -4.62 26.69
CA MET A 38 11.99 -5.65 25.90
C MET A 38 12.20 -5.44 24.40
N TRP A 39 12.01 -4.22 23.93
CA TRP A 39 12.22 -3.89 22.51
C TRP A 39 13.66 -4.12 22.07
N ALA A 40 14.65 -3.70 22.87
CA ALA A 40 16.06 -3.91 22.56
C ALA A 40 16.42 -5.40 22.42
N LEU A 41 15.83 -6.28 23.23
CA LEU A 41 16.02 -7.72 23.11
C LEU A 41 15.40 -8.28 21.83
N ILE A 42 14.18 -7.86 21.52
CA ILE A 42 13.48 -8.28 20.28
C ILE A 42 14.25 -7.79 19.06
N GLU A 43 14.66 -6.51 19.04
CA GLU A 43 15.42 -5.91 17.96
C GLU A 43 16.75 -6.61 17.73
N LYS A 44 17.50 -6.87 18.80
CA LYS A 44 18.76 -7.61 18.72
C LYS A 44 18.58 -9.02 18.13
N PHE A 45 17.50 -9.70 18.48
CA PHE A 45 17.20 -11.00 17.91
C PHE A 45 16.77 -10.87 16.44
N ALA A 46 15.86 -9.95 16.14
CA ALA A 46 15.32 -9.69 14.80
C ALA A 46 16.40 -9.26 13.79
N SER A 47 17.45 -8.56 14.25
CA SER A 47 18.54 -8.09 13.38
C SER A 47 19.33 -9.21 12.67
N ASN A 48 19.18 -10.46 13.13
CA ASN A 48 19.81 -11.61 12.48
C ASN A 48 19.01 -12.20 11.32
N TYR A 49 17.83 -11.65 11.04
CA TYR A 49 16.88 -12.20 10.06
C TYR A 49 16.37 -11.12 9.12
N THR A 50 16.01 -11.51 7.92
CA THR A 50 15.17 -10.68 7.05
C THR A 50 13.75 -10.58 7.63
N LYS A 51 12.99 -9.57 7.21
CA LYS A 51 11.59 -9.40 7.69
C LYS A 51 10.72 -10.63 7.43
N ARG A 52 10.93 -11.36 6.32
CA ARG A 52 10.15 -12.56 5.98
C ARG A 52 10.55 -13.76 6.83
N GLU A 53 11.85 -13.95 7.08
CA GLU A 53 12.35 -15.02 7.97
C GLU A 53 11.88 -14.79 9.41
N PHE A 54 11.97 -13.54 9.89
CA PHE A 54 11.49 -13.21 11.23
C PHE A 54 9.98 -13.40 11.36
N MET A 55 9.20 -13.01 10.35
CA MET A 55 7.77 -13.27 10.32
C MET A 55 7.45 -14.78 10.36
N ALA A 56 8.20 -15.61 9.62
CA ALA A 56 8.02 -17.06 9.65
C ALA A 56 8.24 -17.62 11.07
N ILE A 57 9.31 -17.18 11.75
CA ILE A 57 9.58 -17.55 13.15
C ILE A 57 8.44 -17.14 14.08
N LEU A 58 7.91 -15.92 13.91
CA LEU A 58 6.80 -15.42 14.72
C LEU A 58 5.50 -16.19 14.48
N ASN A 59 5.23 -16.57 13.23
CA ASN A 59 4.06 -17.38 12.87
C ASN A 59 4.13 -18.80 13.47
N GLU A 60 5.32 -19.42 13.51
CA GLU A 60 5.51 -20.72 14.18
C GLU A 60 5.22 -20.66 15.67
N LEU A 61 5.32 -19.48 16.28
CA LEU A 61 5.06 -19.23 17.70
C LEU A 61 3.64 -18.69 17.96
N ASP A 62 2.78 -18.68 16.96
CA ASP A 62 1.44 -18.06 17.02
C ASP A 62 1.47 -16.57 17.47
N VAL A 63 2.55 -15.87 17.16
CA VAL A 63 2.68 -14.43 17.44
C VAL A 63 2.08 -13.64 16.30
N PRO A 64 0.97 -12.91 16.48
CA PRO A 64 0.39 -12.06 15.45
C PRO A 64 1.40 -11.02 14.98
N CYS A 65 1.73 -11.06 13.70
CA CYS A 65 2.69 -10.15 13.09
C CYS A 65 2.37 -9.90 11.61
N GLY A 66 2.98 -8.86 11.05
CA GLY A 66 2.96 -8.57 9.63
C GLY A 66 4.21 -7.80 9.23
N PRO A 67 4.70 -7.98 8.00
CA PRO A 67 5.88 -7.26 7.53
C PRO A 67 5.54 -5.81 7.22
N ILE A 68 6.46 -4.91 7.50
CA ILE A 68 6.39 -3.55 6.93
C ILE A 68 6.91 -3.63 5.51
N MET A 69 6.02 -3.41 4.55
CA MET A 69 6.30 -3.59 3.13
C MET A 69 6.68 -2.26 2.46
N SER A 70 7.72 -2.30 1.62
CA SER A 70 8.02 -1.24 0.68
C SER A 70 7.05 -1.28 -0.51
N THR A 71 7.04 -0.25 -1.36
CA THR A 71 6.27 -0.25 -2.60
C THR A 71 6.70 -1.36 -3.55
N GLU A 72 7.99 -1.70 -3.57
CA GLU A 72 8.53 -2.82 -4.34
C GLU A 72 8.04 -4.17 -3.79
N ASP A 73 8.03 -4.35 -2.48
CA ASP A 73 7.47 -5.56 -1.86
C ASP A 73 5.99 -5.74 -2.22
N LEU A 74 5.21 -4.65 -2.17
CA LEU A 74 3.78 -4.67 -2.52
C LEU A 74 3.57 -5.02 -3.99
N ALA A 75 4.38 -4.46 -4.90
CA ALA A 75 4.29 -4.74 -6.33
C ALA A 75 4.58 -6.23 -6.66
N ASN A 76 5.41 -6.88 -5.85
CA ASN A 76 5.79 -8.28 -6.03
C ASN A 76 4.98 -9.27 -5.17
N ASP A 77 4.16 -8.79 -4.24
CA ASP A 77 3.42 -9.62 -3.32
C ASP A 77 2.29 -10.39 -4.01
N GLU A 78 2.26 -11.70 -3.81
CA GLU A 78 1.28 -12.60 -4.44
C GLU A 78 -0.15 -12.30 -3.98
N HIS A 79 -0.37 -11.99 -2.71
CA HIS A 79 -1.69 -11.67 -2.18
C HIS A 79 -2.23 -10.36 -2.79
N VAL A 80 -1.37 -9.35 -2.91
CA VAL A 80 -1.71 -8.07 -3.56
C VAL A 80 -2.11 -8.29 -5.02
N LYS A 81 -1.40 -9.17 -5.74
CA LYS A 81 -1.72 -9.56 -7.13
C LYS A 81 -3.04 -10.33 -7.22
N LEU A 82 -3.21 -11.35 -6.40
CA LEU A 82 -4.45 -12.15 -6.34
C LEU A 82 -5.69 -11.31 -6.01
N ARG A 83 -5.52 -10.28 -5.21
CA ARG A 83 -6.58 -9.34 -4.86
C ARG A 83 -6.79 -8.25 -5.92
N ASN A 84 -6.07 -8.26 -7.03
CA ASN A 84 -6.09 -7.19 -8.05
C ASN A 84 -5.98 -5.80 -7.42
N MET A 85 -5.04 -5.67 -6.46
CA MET A 85 -4.76 -4.39 -5.80
C MET A 85 -3.78 -3.53 -6.58
N TYR A 86 -3.12 -4.09 -7.60
CA TYR A 86 -2.41 -3.41 -8.66
C TYR A 86 -3.08 -3.71 -9.99
N VAL A 87 -3.44 -2.67 -10.71
CA VAL A 87 -4.07 -2.75 -12.04
C VAL A 87 -3.12 -2.13 -13.05
N GLU A 88 -2.80 -2.91 -14.07
CA GLU A 88 -1.99 -2.45 -15.18
C GLU A 88 -2.82 -1.58 -16.12
N LEU A 89 -2.34 -0.40 -16.44
CA LEU A 89 -3.00 0.57 -17.29
C LEU A 89 -2.02 1.10 -18.33
N ASP A 90 -2.48 1.21 -19.58
CA ASP A 90 -1.72 1.81 -20.64
C ASP A 90 -1.97 3.31 -20.71
N HIS A 91 -0.88 4.09 -20.66
CA HIS A 91 -0.95 5.54 -20.77
C HIS A 91 -0.27 5.99 -22.07
N PRO A 92 -0.95 6.77 -22.94
CA PRO A 92 -0.48 7.11 -24.27
C PRO A 92 0.89 7.80 -24.33
N GLN A 93 1.28 8.49 -23.27
CA GLN A 93 2.55 9.24 -23.19
C GLN A 93 3.58 8.60 -22.26
N ARG A 94 3.17 7.69 -21.35
CA ARG A 94 4.05 7.10 -20.33
C ARG A 94 4.26 5.60 -20.51
N GLY A 95 3.51 4.98 -21.42
CA GLY A 95 3.48 3.53 -21.56
C GLY A 95 2.72 2.85 -20.42
N THR A 96 2.98 1.59 -20.23
CA THR A 96 2.33 0.77 -19.19
C THR A 96 2.77 1.19 -17.80
N TRP A 97 1.82 1.34 -16.90
CA TRP A 97 2.06 1.66 -15.49
C TRP A 97 1.05 0.95 -14.59
N TYR A 98 1.37 0.85 -13.30
CA TYR A 98 0.49 0.23 -12.32
C TYR A 98 -0.23 1.29 -11.50
N ASN A 99 -1.54 1.13 -11.37
CA ASN A 99 -2.38 1.92 -10.49
C ASN A 99 -2.88 1.06 -9.33
N ILE A 100 -3.25 1.72 -8.23
CA ILE A 100 -3.87 1.02 -7.09
C ILE A 100 -5.29 0.61 -7.48
N GLY A 101 -5.60 -0.67 -7.27
CA GLY A 101 -6.91 -1.24 -7.50
C GLY A 101 -7.94 -0.83 -6.44
N MET A 102 -9.19 -1.16 -6.68
CA MET A 102 -10.27 -0.94 -5.70
C MET A 102 -10.18 -1.96 -4.57
N PRO A 103 -10.02 -1.53 -3.30
CA PRO A 103 -9.92 -2.46 -2.17
C PRO A 103 -11.26 -3.13 -1.83
N ILE A 104 -12.38 -2.46 -2.10
CA ILE A 104 -13.71 -2.99 -1.88
C ILE A 104 -14.12 -3.80 -3.11
N LYS A 105 -14.30 -5.10 -2.93
CA LYS A 105 -14.70 -6.03 -3.99
C LYS A 105 -16.15 -6.42 -3.80
N LEU A 106 -17.02 -5.93 -4.66
CA LEU A 106 -18.45 -6.27 -4.69
C LEU A 106 -18.69 -7.29 -5.81
N SER A 107 -19.49 -8.33 -5.54
CA SER A 107 -19.78 -9.40 -6.51
C SER A 107 -20.53 -8.88 -7.74
N ASP A 108 -21.47 -7.96 -7.52
CA ASP A 108 -22.39 -7.49 -8.54
C ASP A 108 -22.13 -6.06 -9.02
N SER A 109 -21.05 -5.44 -8.53
CA SER A 109 -20.65 -4.09 -8.90
C SER A 109 -19.14 -3.95 -8.90
N LEU A 110 -18.50 -4.48 -9.92
CA LEU A 110 -17.06 -4.39 -10.08
C LEU A 110 -16.66 -2.97 -10.49
N ALA A 111 -15.62 -2.45 -9.86
CA ALA A 111 -15.05 -1.17 -10.25
C ALA A 111 -14.26 -1.32 -11.55
N ASP A 112 -14.62 -0.54 -12.56
CA ASP A 112 -13.88 -0.42 -13.81
C ASP A 112 -12.80 0.65 -13.65
N ILE A 113 -11.56 0.21 -13.46
CA ILE A 113 -10.42 1.10 -13.24
C ILE A 113 -9.79 1.44 -14.58
N LYS A 114 -9.88 2.70 -14.93
CA LYS A 114 -9.33 3.26 -16.17
C LYS A 114 -8.25 4.28 -15.87
N ARG A 115 -7.39 4.52 -16.85
CA ARG A 115 -6.44 5.63 -16.77
C ARG A 115 -7.15 6.97 -16.70
N SER A 116 -6.51 7.95 -16.11
CA SER A 116 -6.97 9.34 -16.22
C SER A 116 -6.86 9.83 -17.67
N PRO A 117 -7.79 10.66 -18.14
CA PRO A 117 -7.69 11.27 -19.47
C PRO A 117 -6.50 12.24 -19.56
N LEU A 118 -5.99 12.43 -20.76
CA LEU A 118 -5.05 13.50 -21.04
C LEU A 118 -5.75 14.87 -20.97
N LEU A 119 -4.95 15.91 -20.79
CA LEU A 119 -5.49 17.28 -20.80
C LEU A 119 -6.22 17.56 -22.10
N GLY A 120 -7.51 17.85 -22.01
CA GLY A 120 -8.37 18.16 -23.16
C GLY A 120 -8.80 16.96 -24.01
N GLU A 121 -8.53 15.72 -23.61
CA GLU A 121 -8.84 14.51 -24.37
C GLU A 121 -10.34 14.41 -24.76
N HIS A 122 -11.22 14.77 -23.84
CA HIS A 122 -12.67 14.71 -24.02
C HIS A 122 -13.32 16.07 -24.37
N THR A 123 -12.53 17.06 -24.76
CA THR A 123 -13.04 18.41 -24.98
C THR A 123 -14.18 18.43 -26.02
N GLU A 124 -13.99 17.78 -27.17
CA GLU A 124 -15.01 17.80 -28.25
C GLU A 124 -16.25 17.00 -27.86
N GLU A 125 -16.06 15.85 -27.22
CA GLU A 125 -17.12 15.00 -26.68
C GLU A 125 -18.01 15.79 -25.72
N ILE A 126 -17.41 16.43 -24.72
CA ILE A 126 -18.13 17.24 -23.73
C ILE A 126 -18.86 18.44 -24.41
N LEU A 127 -18.22 19.10 -25.34
CA LEU A 127 -18.85 20.23 -26.04
C LEU A 127 -20.07 19.79 -26.87
N LYS A 128 -20.02 18.61 -27.48
CA LYS A 128 -21.16 18.04 -28.21
C LYS A 128 -22.25 17.53 -27.28
N GLU A 129 -21.90 16.65 -26.34
CA GLU A 129 -22.87 15.91 -25.53
C GLU A 129 -23.51 16.76 -24.45
N VAL A 130 -22.76 17.64 -23.80
CA VAL A 130 -23.24 18.46 -22.69
C VAL A 130 -23.72 19.83 -23.14
N LEU A 131 -23.00 20.48 -24.06
CA LEU A 131 -23.33 21.84 -24.50
C LEU A 131 -24.08 21.89 -25.84
N GLY A 132 -24.26 20.75 -26.52
CA GLY A 132 -24.99 20.66 -27.78
C GLY A 132 -24.35 21.44 -28.92
N TYR A 133 -23.02 21.62 -28.90
CA TYR A 133 -22.33 22.34 -29.96
C TYR A 133 -22.17 21.47 -31.19
N ASP A 134 -22.41 22.07 -32.35
CA ASP A 134 -22.16 21.43 -33.63
C ASP A 134 -20.67 21.48 -34.05
N ASP A 135 -20.31 20.72 -35.06
CA ASP A 135 -18.92 20.63 -35.53
C ASP A 135 -18.39 21.97 -36.04
N ALA A 136 -19.24 22.82 -36.63
CA ALA A 136 -18.84 24.13 -37.13
C ALA A 136 -18.43 25.06 -35.98
N LYS A 137 -19.20 25.08 -34.91
CA LYS A 137 -18.90 25.86 -33.71
C LYS A 137 -17.64 25.37 -33.01
N ILE A 138 -17.45 24.05 -32.91
CA ILE A 138 -16.23 23.45 -32.31
C ILE A 138 -15.00 23.80 -33.16
N ALA A 139 -15.08 23.71 -34.48
CA ALA A 139 -14.00 24.10 -35.39
C ALA A 139 -13.65 25.60 -35.24
N GLY A 140 -14.66 26.46 -35.09
CA GLY A 140 -14.47 27.88 -34.80
C GLY A 140 -13.72 28.13 -33.47
N LEU A 141 -14.08 27.41 -32.42
CA LEU A 141 -13.40 27.50 -31.14
C LEU A 141 -11.95 27.01 -31.23
N LYS A 142 -11.68 25.95 -31.98
CA LYS A 142 -10.31 25.46 -32.21
C LYS A 142 -9.46 26.52 -32.94
N SER A 143 -10.00 27.08 -34.01
CA SER A 143 -9.28 28.07 -34.80
C SER A 143 -9.05 29.39 -34.06
N SER A 144 -9.91 29.75 -33.11
CA SER A 144 -9.71 30.90 -32.22
C SER A 144 -8.67 30.68 -31.12
N GLY A 145 -8.14 29.48 -30.98
CA GLY A 145 -7.17 29.14 -29.95
C GLY A 145 -7.79 28.86 -28.56
N ALA A 146 -9.10 28.68 -28.47
CA ALA A 146 -9.78 28.45 -27.17
C ALA A 146 -9.30 27.20 -26.43
N PHE A 147 -8.72 26.23 -27.14
CA PHE A 147 -8.21 24.97 -26.56
C PHE A 147 -6.67 24.92 -26.45
N THR A 148 -5.99 26.04 -26.72
CA THR A 148 -4.54 26.09 -26.56
C THR A 148 -4.16 26.07 -25.07
N ALA A 149 -3.19 25.22 -24.72
CA ALA A 149 -2.65 25.24 -23.39
C ALA A 149 -2.06 26.62 -23.06
N PRO A 150 -2.23 27.14 -21.85
CA PRO A 150 -1.59 28.39 -21.47
C PRO A 150 -0.07 28.26 -21.63
N PRO A 151 0.63 29.35 -22.02
CA PRO A 151 2.07 29.31 -22.18
C PRO A 151 2.71 28.82 -20.87
N LYS A 152 3.68 27.89 -20.98
CA LYS A 152 4.44 27.44 -19.82
C LYS A 152 5.02 28.68 -19.16
N LYS A 153 4.72 28.92 -17.89
CA LYS A 153 5.43 29.92 -17.09
C LYS A 153 6.91 29.60 -17.19
N ALA A 154 7.71 30.56 -17.63
CA ALA A 154 9.17 30.47 -17.55
C ALA A 154 9.53 30.20 -16.11
N SER A 155 10.22 29.08 -15.86
CA SER A 155 10.78 28.70 -14.55
C SER A 155 12.01 29.53 -14.25
#